data_c09b5f1dfff2a9b0efe53c6c06b7771c
#
_entry.id   c09b5f1dfff2a9b0efe53c6c06b7771c
#
_cell.length_a   1.000
_cell.length_b   1.000
_cell.length_c   1.000
_cell.angle_alpha   90.00
_cell.angle_beta   90.00
_cell.angle_gamma   90.00
#
_symmetry.space_group_name_H-M   'P 1'
#
loop_
_entity.id
_entity.type
_entity.pdbx_description
1 polymer ?
#
loop_
_entity_poly.entity_id
_entity_poly.type
_entity_poly.pdbx_seq_one_letter_code
_entity_poly.pdbx_strand_id
1 'polypeptide(L)'
;MGIWKLVPRPKCHQMIKCRWTYVLKSNGWYKAQLVAKGYTQVQETFSQVARYKLIWYLLAYAALLDWEIEAMDVKLAYLHGVLPEEIYMEQPEGFIAEGNEDKVCKLMHSLYGLKQAGWVWNRTFANTITKKLGFKMIHSDAGVYILCHQQGV
;
A
#
# COMPACT_ATOMS: atom_id res chain seq x y z
N MET A 1 0.46 -15.18 3.73
CA MET A 1 0.80 -14.24 2.64
C MET A 1 2.31 -14.16 2.57
N GLY A 2 2.94 -14.64 1.49
CA GLY A 2 4.40 -14.65 1.33
C GLY A 2 4.88 -13.28 0.85
N ILE A 3 5.27 -12.39 1.76
CA ILE A 3 5.71 -11.02 1.41
C ILE A 3 7.06 -11.03 0.69
N TRP A 4 7.95 -11.96 1.06
CA TRP A 4 9.25 -12.15 0.42
C TRP A 4 9.64 -13.62 0.38
N LYS A 5 10.68 -13.91 -0.41
CA LYS A 5 11.39 -15.20 -0.44
C LYS A 5 12.86 -14.97 -0.14
N LEU A 6 13.49 -15.90 0.59
CA LEU A 6 14.94 -15.87 0.78
C LEU A 6 15.61 -16.39 -0.49
N VAL A 7 16.55 -15.60 -1.01
CA VAL A 7 17.32 -15.93 -2.22
C VAL A 7 18.80 -15.60 -2.00
N PRO A 8 19.70 -16.24 -2.75
CA PRO A 8 21.11 -15.83 -2.74
C PRO A 8 21.25 -14.35 -3.11
N ARG A 9 22.21 -13.67 -2.53
CA ARG A 9 22.45 -12.23 -2.77
C ARG A 9 22.84 -11.99 -4.24
N PRO A 10 22.06 -11.26 -5.04
CA PRO A 10 22.39 -10.95 -6.42
C PRO A 10 23.55 -9.95 -6.51
N LYS A 11 24.45 -10.15 -7.49
CA LYS A 11 25.66 -9.34 -7.62
C LYS A 11 25.42 -7.90 -8.14
N CYS A 12 24.34 -7.69 -8.92
CA CYS A 12 24.10 -6.44 -9.66
C CYS A 12 22.87 -5.66 -9.16
N HIS A 13 22.33 -5.97 -7.98
CA HIS A 13 21.15 -5.27 -7.45
C HIS A 13 21.49 -4.53 -6.16
N GLN A 14 20.94 -3.33 -6.03
CA GLN A 14 21.03 -2.58 -4.80
C GLN A 14 20.17 -3.23 -3.70
N MET A 15 20.78 -3.46 -2.53
CA MET A 15 20.06 -3.95 -1.36
C MET A 15 19.43 -2.80 -0.61
N ILE A 16 18.16 -2.92 -0.30
CA ILE A 16 17.45 -1.97 0.56
C ILE A 16 17.56 -2.47 1.99
N LYS A 17 17.92 -1.58 2.92
CA LYS A 17 17.86 -1.87 4.35
C LYS A 17 16.44 -1.71 4.86
N CYS A 18 16.16 -2.32 6.00
CA CYS A 18 14.90 -2.14 6.72
C CYS A 18 15.15 -1.77 8.18
N ARG A 19 14.08 -1.41 8.86
CA ARG A 19 14.09 -1.17 10.31
C ARG A 19 12.74 -1.53 10.91
N TRP A 20 12.74 -1.87 12.16
CA TRP A 20 11.53 -1.95 12.97
C TRP A 20 11.14 -0.56 13.49
N THR A 21 9.87 -0.24 13.42
CA THR A 21 9.28 0.92 14.09
C THR A 21 8.31 0.41 15.15
N TYR A 22 8.39 0.95 16.34
CA TYR A 22 7.57 0.58 17.49
C TYR A 22 6.76 1.77 17.93
N VAL A 23 5.47 1.56 18.14
CA VAL A 23 4.55 2.60 18.61
C VAL A 23 3.70 2.02 19.73
N LEU A 24 3.64 2.72 20.87
CA LEU A 24 2.65 2.46 21.90
C LEU A 24 1.39 3.27 21.56
N LYS A 25 0.30 2.57 21.31
CA LYS A 25 -0.99 3.20 21.03
C LYS A 25 -1.62 3.72 22.33
N SER A 26 -2.53 4.70 22.22
CA SER A 26 -3.25 5.28 23.35
C SER A 26 -4.05 4.26 24.20
N ASN A 27 -4.43 3.14 23.58
CA ASN A 27 -5.10 2.02 24.26
C ASN A 27 -4.14 1.02 24.93
N GLY A 28 -2.84 1.34 25.07
CA GLY A 28 -1.83 0.50 25.72
C GLY A 28 -1.24 -0.63 24.84
N TRP A 29 -1.67 -0.79 23.59
CA TRP A 29 -1.16 -1.83 22.70
C TRP A 29 0.14 -1.43 22.03
N TYR A 30 1.10 -2.33 22.01
CA TYR A 30 2.34 -2.17 21.25
C TYR A 30 2.11 -2.54 19.78
N LYS A 31 2.51 -1.65 18.88
CA LYS A 31 2.54 -1.90 17.44
C LYS A 31 3.98 -1.96 16.98
N ALA A 32 4.40 -3.09 16.40
CA ALA A 32 5.66 -3.23 15.68
C ALA A 32 5.38 -3.26 14.18
N GLN A 33 6.15 -2.54 13.40
CA GLN A 33 6.01 -2.48 11.94
C GLN A 33 7.38 -2.50 11.29
N LEU A 34 7.59 -3.44 10.36
CA LEU A 34 8.77 -3.47 9.52
C LEU A 34 8.63 -2.43 8.41
N VAL A 35 9.65 -1.59 8.23
CA VAL A 35 9.66 -0.50 7.27
C VAL A 35 10.94 -0.57 6.44
N ALA A 36 10.81 -0.61 5.12
CA ALA A 36 11.94 -0.52 4.19
C ALA A 36 12.51 0.91 4.18
N LYS A 37 13.84 1.04 4.04
CA LYS A 37 14.50 2.33 3.88
C LYS A 37 14.51 2.75 2.41
N GLY A 38 13.32 2.97 1.84
CA GLY A 38 13.12 3.26 0.41
C GLY A 38 13.73 4.57 -0.06
N TYR A 39 14.15 5.46 0.83
CA TYR A 39 14.86 6.70 0.46
C TYR A 39 16.18 6.43 -0.28
N THR A 40 16.73 5.22 -0.21
CA THR A 40 17.91 4.80 -0.97
C THR A 40 17.59 4.41 -2.42
N GLN A 41 16.30 4.27 -2.78
CA GLN A 41 15.88 3.95 -4.14
C GLN A 41 16.02 5.19 -5.05
N VAL A 42 16.43 4.97 -6.30
CA VAL A 42 16.61 6.04 -7.30
C VAL A 42 15.27 6.46 -7.91
N GLN A 43 14.33 5.53 -8.01
CA GLN A 43 13.02 5.77 -8.65
C GLN A 43 12.15 6.70 -7.82
N GLU A 44 11.59 7.72 -8.46
CA GLU A 44 10.50 8.53 -7.91
C GLU A 44 9.16 7.98 -8.38
N THR A 45 8.21 7.88 -7.47
CA THR A 45 6.85 7.43 -7.77
C THR A 45 5.84 8.35 -7.11
N PHE A 46 4.80 8.68 -7.85
CA PHE A 46 3.69 9.48 -7.39
C PHE A 46 2.46 8.58 -7.12
N SER A 47 1.80 8.77 -6.00
CA SER A 47 0.52 8.13 -5.70
C SER A 47 -0.57 9.19 -5.62
N GLN A 48 -1.64 8.98 -6.37
CA GLN A 48 -2.80 9.87 -6.34
C GLN A 48 -3.57 9.71 -5.04
N VAL A 49 -3.97 10.83 -4.46
CA VAL A 49 -4.83 10.90 -3.27
C VAL A 49 -6.00 11.81 -3.62
N ALA A 50 -7.21 11.45 -3.19
CA ALA A 50 -8.40 12.26 -3.38
C ALA A 50 -8.20 13.68 -2.80
N ARG A 51 -8.67 14.68 -3.52
CA ARG A 51 -8.53 16.08 -3.09
C ARG A 51 -9.41 16.36 -1.89
N TYR A 52 -8.87 16.96 -0.84
CA TYR A 52 -9.64 17.33 0.36
C TYR A 52 -10.90 18.14 0.05
N LYS A 53 -10.83 19.09 -0.89
CA LYS A 53 -11.98 19.90 -1.30
C LYS A 53 -13.13 19.03 -1.84
N LEU A 54 -12.83 17.97 -2.56
CA LEU A 54 -13.84 17.05 -3.09
C LEU A 54 -14.45 16.19 -1.99
N ILE A 55 -13.64 15.75 -1.03
CA ILE A 55 -14.13 15.01 0.14
C ILE A 55 -15.12 15.86 0.92
N TRP A 56 -14.78 17.13 1.22
CA TRP A 56 -15.68 18.05 1.92
C TRP A 56 -16.96 18.32 1.13
N TYR A 57 -16.84 18.48 -0.20
CA TYR A 57 -18.00 18.66 -1.07
C TYR A 57 -18.94 17.43 -1.01
N LEU A 58 -18.40 16.22 -1.11
CA LEU A 58 -19.18 14.98 -1.05
C LEU A 58 -19.86 14.80 0.32
N LEU A 59 -19.16 15.11 1.42
CA LEU A 59 -19.74 15.06 2.76
C LEU A 59 -20.89 16.06 2.94
N ALA A 60 -20.72 17.29 2.47
CA ALA A 60 -21.77 18.31 2.52
C ALA A 60 -22.97 17.92 1.65
N TYR A 61 -22.73 17.35 0.47
CA TYR A 61 -23.76 16.89 -0.44
C TYR A 61 -24.52 15.68 0.12
N ALA A 62 -23.80 14.73 0.74
CA ALA A 62 -24.40 13.61 1.42
C ALA A 62 -25.30 14.04 2.59
N ALA A 63 -24.85 15.02 3.37
CA ALA A 63 -25.67 15.59 4.45
C ALA A 63 -26.94 16.31 3.92
N LEU A 64 -26.83 17.00 2.76
CA LEU A 64 -27.97 17.70 2.14
C LEU A 64 -29.04 16.72 1.61
N LEU A 65 -28.58 15.56 1.09
CA LEU A 65 -29.45 14.55 0.49
C LEU A 65 -29.80 13.39 1.44
N ASP A 66 -29.40 13.49 2.70
CA ASP A 66 -29.59 12.44 3.73
C ASP A 66 -29.02 11.08 3.31
N TRP A 67 -27.82 11.09 2.70
CA TRP A 67 -27.13 9.87 2.31
C TRP A 67 -26.39 9.24 3.49
N GLU A 68 -26.40 7.92 3.53
CA GLU A 68 -25.58 7.17 4.47
C GLU A 68 -24.09 7.27 4.12
N ILE A 69 -23.24 7.39 5.14
CA ILE A 69 -21.80 7.48 5.00
C ILE A 69 -21.16 6.33 5.80
N GLU A 70 -20.37 5.52 5.12
CA GLU A 70 -19.58 4.47 5.76
C GLU A 70 -18.08 4.76 5.63
N ALA A 71 -17.33 4.50 6.70
CA ALA A 71 -15.87 4.59 6.71
C ALA A 71 -15.25 3.19 6.79
N MET A 72 -14.31 2.91 5.91
CA MET A 72 -13.59 1.63 5.87
C MET A 72 -12.09 1.85 5.89
N ASP A 73 -11.36 0.96 6.57
CA ASP A 73 -9.90 0.94 6.57
C ASP A 73 -9.38 -0.41 6.08
N VAL A 74 -8.43 -0.37 5.15
CA VAL A 74 -7.81 -1.59 4.60
C VAL A 74 -6.58 -1.95 5.42
N LYS A 75 -6.70 -3.02 6.20
CA LYS A 75 -5.58 -3.54 6.97
C LYS A 75 -4.44 -3.96 6.06
N LEU A 76 -3.21 -3.55 6.42
CA LEU A 76 -1.98 -3.91 5.70
C LEU A 76 -2.02 -3.54 4.20
N ALA A 77 -2.64 -2.43 3.85
CA ALA A 77 -2.92 -2.00 2.48
C ALA A 77 -1.74 -2.21 1.51
N TYR A 78 -0.54 -1.74 1.86
CA TYR A 78 0.62 -1.86 0.98
C TYR A 78 1.06 -3.31 0.73
N LEU A 79 0.85 -4.22 1.67
CA LEU A 79 1.23 -5.62 1.52
C LEU A 79 0.36 -6.38 0.51
N HIS A 80 -0.80 -5.84 0.14
CA HIS A 80 -1.63 -6.41 -0.93
C HIS A 80 -1.11 -6.08 -2.33
N GLY A 81 -0.25 -5.09 -2.47
CA GLY A 81 0.31 -4.68 -3.75
C GLY A 81 1.42 -5.63 -4.22
N VAL A 82 1.26 -6.23 -5.39
CA VAL A 82 2.30 -7.04 -6.04
C VAL A 82 3.31 -6.12 -6.73
N LEU A 83 4.59 -6.30 -6.42
CA LEU A 83 5.65 -5.51 -7.02
C LEU A 83 5.86 -5.92 -8.48
N PRO A 84 5.89 -4.96 -9.43
CA PRO A 84 6.17 -5.25 -10.84
C PRO A 84 7.65 -5.46 -11.13
N GLU A 85 8.52 -5.07 -10.22
CA GLU A 85 9.98 -5.07 -10.34
C GLU A 85 10.65 -5.89 -9.25
N GLU A 86 11.85 -6.32 -9.50
CA GLU A 86 12.65 -7.08 -8.53
C GLU A 86 13.28 -6.15 -7.50
N ILE A 87 12.87 -6.29 -6.25
CA ILE A 87 13.41 -5.55 -5.11
C ILE A 87 13.99 -6.53 -4.11
N TYR A 88 15.21 -6.25 -3.69
CA TYR A 88 15.93 -7.05 -2.73
C TYR A 88 16.17 -6.24 -1.46
N MET A 89 15.88 -6.86 -0.32
CA MET A 89 16.00 -6.25 1.00
C MET A 89 16.88 -7.13 1.90
N GLU A 90 17.70 -6.53 2.72
CA GLU A 90 18.43 -7.26 3.77
C GLU A 90 17.43 -7.91 4.74
N GLN A 91 17.80 -9.06 5.30
CA GLN A 91 16.97 -9.69 6.31
C GLN A 91 16.78 -8.75 7.50
N PRO A 92 15.57 -8.70 8.10
CA PRO A 92 15.31 -7.83 9.24
C PRO A 92 16.19 -8.19 10.43
N GLU A 93 16.71 -7.17 11.09
CA GLU A 93 17.48 -7.34 12.32
C GLU A 93 16.66 -8.10 13.38
N GLY A 94 17.26 -9.08 14.02
CA GLY A 94 16.60 -9.97 14.97
C GLY A 94 15.78 -11.12 14.36
N PHE A 95 15.69 -11.18 13.02
CA PHE A 95 14.93 -12.20 12.28
C PHE A 95 15.74 -12.80 11.12
N ILE A 96 17.05 -12.90 11.31
CA ILE A 96 17.91 -13.57 10.33
C ILE A 96 17.66 -15.07 10.44
N ALA A 97 17.35 -15.69 9.29
CA ALA A 97 17.07 -17.12 9.25
C ALA A 97 18.36 -17.93 9.43
N GLU A 98 18.37 -18.80 10.45
CA GLU A 98 19.49 -19.69 10.76
C GLU A 98 19.90 -20.55 9.55
N GLY A 99 21.20 -20.59 9.25
CA GLY A 99 21.76 -21.26 8.08
C GLY A 99 21.50 -20.56 6.74
N ASN A 100 20.99 -19.32 6.76
CA ASN A 100 20.73 -18.51 5.58
C ASN A 100 21.18 -17.04 5.76
N GLU A 101 22.21 -16.82 6.55
CA GLU A 101 22.71 -15.50 6.93
C GLU A 101 23.21 -14.69 5.74
N ASP A 102 23.69 -15.39 4.69
CA ASP A 102 24.17 -14.83 3.44
C ASP A 102 23.06 -14.46 2.45
N LYS A 103 21.82 -14.95 2.71
CA LYS A 103 20.67 -14.70 1.83
C LYS A 103 19.99 -13.37 2.13
N VAL A 104 19.25 -12.91 1.13
CA VAL A 104 18.46 -11.68 1.18
C VAL A 104 16.99 -11.95 0.88
N CYS A 105 16.13 -11.03 1.28
CA CYS A 105 14.71 -11.07 1.01
C CYS A 105 14.43 -10.50 -0.39
N LYS A 106 14.02 -11.34 -1.35
CA LYS A 106 13.41 -10.87 -2.59
C LYS A 106 11.95 -10.56 -2.30
N LEU A 107 11.56 -9.29 -2.39
CA LEU A 107 10.20 -8.85 -2.12
C LEU A 107 9.26 -9.28 -3.25
N MET A 108 8.16 -9.91 -2.88
CA MET A 108 7.08 -10.31 -3.80
C MET A 108 5.94 -9.29 -3.75
N HIS A 109 5.74 -8.69 -2.59
CA HIS A 109 4.73 -7.69 -2.33
C HIS A 109 5.36 -6.39 -1.84
N SER A 110 4.63 -5.31 -1.99
CA SER A 110 5.05 -4.01 -1.49
C SER A 110 5.16 -4.00 0.03
N LEU A 111 6.03 -3.16 0.55
CA LEU A 111 6.28 -2.99 1.97
C LEU A 111 6.24 -1.51 2.33
N TYR A 112 5.84 -1.21 3.57
CA TYR A 112 5.92 0.14 4.10
C TYR A 112 7.32 0.72 3.96
N GLY A 113 7.40 1.98 3.56
CA GLY A 113 8.66 2.69 3.37
C GLY A 113 9.29 2.57 1.98
N LEU A 114 8.82 1.70 1.09
CA LEU A 114 9.21 1.72 -0.32
C LEU A 114 8.62 2.95 -1.01
N LYS A 115 9.38 3.60 -1.89
CA LYS A 115 8.92 4.78 -2.65
C LYS A 115 7.66 4.47 -3.46
N GLN A 116 7.62 3.30 -4.12
CA GLN A 116 6.50 2.88 -4.97
C GLN A 116 5.32 2.25 -4.21
N ALA A 117 5.39 2.11 -2.88
CA ALA A 117 4.34 1.44 -2.11
C ALA A 117 2.95 2.06 -2.32
N GLY A 118 2.87 3.39 -2.27
CA GLY A 118 1.62 4.12 -2.51
C GLY A 118 1.07 3.91 -3.91
N TRP A 119 1.92 3.98 -4.94
CA TRP A 119 1.52 3.76 -6.32
C TRP A 119 1.04 2.33 -6.56
N VAL A 120 1.79 1.34 -6.09
CA VAL A 120 1.43 -0.09 -6.21
C VAL A 120 0.09 -0.37 -5.52
N TRP A 121 -0.12 0.19 -4.32
CA TRP A 121 -1.37 0.08 -3.61
C TRP A 121 -2.53 0.73 -4.37
N ASN A 122 -2.36 1.96 -4.80
CA ASN A 122 -3.39 2.68 -5.58
C ASN A 122 -3.82 1.89 -6.82
N ARG A 123 -2.86 1.36 -7.58
CA ARG A 123 -3.12 0.51 -8.74
C ARG A 123 -3.87 -0.77 -8.38
N THR A 124 -3.50 -1.43 -7.28
CA THR A 124 -4.16 -2.66 -6.80
C THR A 124 -5.59 -2.37 -6.38
N PHE A 125 -5.80 -1.29 -5.64
CA PHE A 125 -7.11 -0.82 -5.21
C PHE A 125 -7.99 -0.44 -6.40
N ALA A 126 -7.51 0.40 -7.30
CA ALA A 126 -8.21 0.81 -8.51
C ALA A 126 -8.65 -0.41 -9.35
N ASN A 127 -7.74 -1.35 -9.59
CA ASN A 127 -8.07 -2.58 -10.31
C ASN A 127 -9.16 -3.42 -9.61
N THR A 128 -9.12 -3.49 -8.30
CA THR A 128 -10.12 -4.25 -7.53
C THR A 128 -11.48 -3.58 -7.61
N ILE A 129 -11.54 -2.29 -7.35
CA ILE A 129 -12.81 -1.53 -7.37
C ILE A 129 -13.41 -1.49 -8.77
N THR A 130 -12.61 -1.22 -9.80
CA THR A 130 -13.15 -1.10 -11.17
C THR A 130 -13.48 -2.45 -11.79
N LYS A 131 -12.56 -3.43 -11.72
CA LYS A 131 -12.73 -4.70 -12.43
C LYS A 131 -13.58 -5.73 -11.68
N LYS A 132 -13.53 -5.75 -10.33
CA LYS A 132 -14.28 -6.72 -9.55
C LYS A 132 -15.60 -6.18 -9.02
N LEU A 133 -15.67 -4.90 -8.67
CA LEU A 133 -16.86 -4.28 -8.08
C LEU A 133 -17.64 -3.39 -9.07
N GLY A 134 -17.11 -3.15 -10.27
CA GLY A 134 -17.82 -2.41 -11.32
C GLY A 134 -17.86 -0.89 -11.14
N PHE A 135 -17.11 -0.33 -10.17
CA PHE A 135 -17.03 1.11 -10.02
C PHE A 135 -16.31 1.76 -11.20
N LYS A 136 -16.64 3.00 -11.48
CA LYS A 136 -15.97 3.84 -12.48
C LYS A 136 -15.26 4.99 -11.79
N MET A 137 -14.01 5.19 -12.14
CA MET A 137 -13.24 6.35 -11.67
C MET A 137 -13.75 7.62 -12.36
N ILE A 138 -13.88 8.72 -11.62
CA ILE A 138 -14.29 9.98 -12.22
C ILE A 138 -13.10 10.71 -12.86
N HIS A 139 -13.36 11.46 -13.92
CA HIS A 139 -12.34 12.20 -14.67
C HIS A 139 -11.67 13.32 -13.86
N SER A 140 -12.41 13.94 -12.96
CA SER A 140 -11.95 15.10 -12.19
C SER A 140 -11.02 14.76 -11.04
N ASP A 141 -11.07 13.51 -10.53
CA ASP A 141 -10.25 13.06 -9.41
C ASP A 141 -10.10 11.52 -9.44
N ALA A 142 -8.86 11.08 -9.57
CA ALA A 142 -8.54 9.66 -9.64
C ALA A 142 -8.65 8.90 -8.30
N GLY A 143 -8.89 9.60 -7.21
CA GLY A 143 -9.18 9.01 -5.89
C GLY A 143 -10.66 8.78 -5.62
N VAL A 144 -11.55 9.15 -6.57
CA VAL A 144 -13.01 9.02 -6.41
C VAL A 144 -13.60 8.07 -7.43
N TYR A 145 -14.44 7.17 -6.97
CA TYR A 145 -15.09 6.15 -7.76
C TYR A 145 -16.61 6.19 -7.53
N ILE A 146 -17.37 5.97 -8.59
CA ILE A 146 -18.84 5.89 -8.55
C ILE A 146 -19.30 4.54 -9.05
N LEU A 147 -20.34 4.00 -8.43
CA LEU A 147 -21.07 2.83 -8.90
C LEU A 147 -22.48 3.28 -9.27
N CYS A 148 -22.81 3.20 -10.55
CA CYS A 148 -24.17 3.45 -11.00
C CYS A 148 -24.94 2.13 -11.05
N HIS A 149 -25.93 1.95 -10.21
CA HIS A 149 -26.88 0.87 -10.34
C HIS A 149 -27.86 1.22 -11.47
N GLN A 150 -27.96 0.35 -12.48
CA GLN A 150 -29.05 0.39 -13.46
C GLN A 150 -30.32 -0.13 -12.78
N GLN A 151 -30.86 0.56 -11.80
CA GLN A 151 -32.24 0.41 -11.43
C GLN A 151 -32.93 1.69 -11.87
N GLY A 152 -33.78 1.52 -12.87
CA GLY A 152 -34.51 2.58 -13.50
C GLY A 152 -35.35 3.40 -12.51
N VAL A 153 -35.54 4.63 -12.92
CA VAL A 153 -36.61 5.50 -12.47
C VAL A 153 -37.95 4.75 -12.42
#